data_85167b3a0b4e91c6eb6e6ca228c0186d
#
_entry.id   85167b3a0b4e91c6eb6e6ca228c0186d
#
_cell.length_a   1.000
_cell.length_b   1.000
_cell.length_c   1.000
_cell.angle_alpha   90.00
_cell.angle_beta   90.00
_cell.angle_gamma   90.00
#
_symmetry.space_group_name_H-M   'P 1'
#
loop_
_entity.id
_entity.type
_entity.pdbx_description
1 polymer ?
#
loop_
_entity_poly.entity_id
_entity_poly.type
_entity_poly.pdbx_seq_one_letter_code
_entity_poly.pdbx_strand_id
1 'polypeptide(L)'
;MPSRLRSLSARLVAVLAGAVLVACAGAGTDGATVSDGANPTPLDGPYGMLAPSRGAWFGVSIDWSEDSLADYAGRLGHRPAVAVSFTSFPMSAQEEVWLDQAVDQAEGEGSALLLTLEPRHGLEQITPDAVSGLAERLAGYNAQGVDVYLRFAHEMNGSWYAWGQQPTAYVAAFRAVADAIHGTARRTAMMWAPSYGGGYPFAGGRYQAKPGSADARALDTDGDGTLTQADDPYLPYWPGKDYVDWVGMSLYHWGDAYPWGENEIPEAGKFLDLMRGTYDGLGGDESAVPDFYAIYGEGMHLPVAITETAALYVPGLGGDSELAVKSAWWDQVFAPGNSEALPWLKMVNWFEWRKDEREAGGVVDWTATTTTSLRTAFVAALPDWLDYAPG
;
A
#
# COMPACT_ATOMS: atom_id res chain seq x y z
N MET A 1 59.16 5.06 -17.32
CA MET A 1 59.86 3.98 -18.05
C MET A 1 59.85 2.72 -17.20
N PRO A 2 59.70 1.53 -17.78
CA PRO A 2 58.73 1.09 -18.77
C PRO A 2 57.82 -0.04 -18.24
N SER A 3 56.61 -0.09 -18.69
CA SER A 3 55.93 -1.07 -19.58
C SER A 3 56.27 -2.56 -19.38
N ARG A 4 55.27 -3.42 -19.21
CA ARG A 4 55.05 -4.60 -20.04
C ARG A 4 53.60 -5.10 -19.93
N LEU A 5 52.97 -5.17 -21.11
CA LEU A 5 51.81 -5.92 -21.52
C LEU A 5 52.07 -7.46 -21.48
N ARG A 6 51.05 -8.26 -21.26
CA ARG A 6 50.73 -9.57 -21.88
C ARG A 6 49.27 -9.86 -21.49
N SER A 7 48.29 -9.82 -22.32
CA SER A 7 47.84 -10.51 -23.54
C SER A 7 47.37 -11.96 -23.30
N LEU A 8 46.04 -12.17 -23.61
CA LEU A 8 45.33 -13.30 -24.21
C LEU A 8 45.17 -14.60 -23.43
N SER A 9 43.90 -15.02 -23.22
CA SER A 9 43.34 -16.08 -24.09
C SER A 9 41.83 -16.25 -23.84
N ALA A 10 41.05 -16.04 -24.88
CA ALA A 10 39.65 -16.42 -25.00
C ALA A 10 39.53 -17.97 -25.12
N ARG A 11 38.55 -18.56 -24.47
CA ARG A 11 38.03 -19.90 -24.84
C ARG A 11 36.55 -19.83 -25.11
N LEU A 12 36.22 -19.93 -26.38
CA LEU A 12 34.92 -20.19 -26.95
C LEU A 12 34.51 -21.62 -26.59
N VAL A 13 33.32 -21.82 -26.05
CA VAL A 13 32.66 -23.14 -26.03
C VAL A 13 31.32 -22.96 -26.76
N ALA A 14 31.27 -23.55 -27.94
CA ALA A 14 30.04 -23.69 -28.71
C ALA A 14 29.26 -24.91 -28.20
N VAL A 15 27.95 -24.75 -27.95
CA VAL A 15 27.04 -25.90 -27.78
C VAL A 15 25.98 -25.83 -28.87
N LEU A 16 25.87 -26.96 -29.57
CA LEU A 16 25.02 -27.18 -30.72
C LEU A 16 23.53 -27.09 -30.38
N ALA A 17 22.78 -26.45 -31.26
CA ALA A 17 21.34 -26.51 -31.37
C ALA A 17 20.91 -27.80 -32.07
N GLY A 18 20.02 -28.54 -31.45
CA GLY A 18 19.26 -29.63 -32.07
C GLY A 18 17.85 -29.15 -32.42
N ALA A 19 17.59 -28.94 -33.71
CA ALA A 19 16.26 -28.67 -34.23
C ALA A 19 15.52 -29.97 -34.51
N VAL A 20 14.32 -30.14 -34.00
CA VAL A 20 13.36 -31.13 -34.49
C VAL A 20 12.21 -30.38 -35.16
N LEU A 21 12.17 -30.51 -36.49
CA LEU A 21 11.06 -30.10 -37.34
C LEU A 21 9.99 -31.16 -37.33
N VAL A 22 8.77 -30.83 -36.95
CA VAL A 22 7.58 -31.58 -37.40
C VAL A 22 6.68 -30.59 -38.14
N ALA A 23 6.57 -30.87 -39.46
CA ALA A 23 5.64 -30.16 -40.33
C ALA A 23 4.28 -30.88 -40.32
N CYS A 24 3.21 -30.12 -40.14
CA CYS A 24 1.90 -30.48 -40.69
C CYS A 24 1.20 -29.22 -41.20
N ALA A 25 0.88 -29.24 -42.46
CA ALA A 25 0.18 -28.22 -43.19
C ALA A 25 -1.34 -28.23 -42.89
N GLY A 26 -1.94 -27.07 -42.85
CA GLY A 26 -3.40 -26.89 -42.83
C GLY A 26 -3.74 -25.40 -42.96
N ALA A 27 -4.16 -25.00 -44.15
CA ALA A 27 -4.55 -23.67 -44.48
C ALA A 27 -5.91 -23.29 -43.82
N GLY A 28 -6.01 -22.12 -43.25
CA GLY A 28 -7.24 -21.50 -42.81
C GLY A 28 -6.97 -20.00 -42.56
N THR A 29 -7.36 -19.19 -43.54
CA THR A 29 -7.40 -17.73 -43.40
C THR A 29 -8.56 -17.35 -42.50
N ASP A 30 -8.29 -16.79 -41.32
CA ASP A 30 -9.25 -15.96 -40.61
C ASP A 30 -8.52 -14.81 -39.89
N GLY A 31 -9.14 -13.65 -40.00
CA GLY A 31 -8.58 -12.36 -39.63
C GLY A 31 -8.20 -12.30 -38.15
N ALA A 32 -7.00 -11.79 -37.90
CA ALA A 32 -6.56 -11.41 -36.56
C ALA A 32 -7.40 -10.23 -36.08
N THR A 33 -8.42 -10.51 -35.29
CA THR A 33 -8.99 -9.53 -34.39
C THR A 33 -7.95 -9.26 -33.32
N VAL A 34 -7.52 -8.00 -33.22
CA VAL A 34 -6.75 -7.48 -32.06
C VAL A 34 -7.57 -7.84 -30.82
N SER A 35 -7.07 -8.71 -29.98
CA SER A 35 -7.69 -9.01 -28.70
C SER A 35 -7.59 -7.76 -27.84
N ASP A 36 -8.73 -7.17 -27.55
CA ASP A 36 -8.90 -6.22 -26.46
C ASP A 36 -8.16 -6.74 -25.22
N GLY A 37 -7.45 -5.82 -24.57
CA GLY A 37 -6.66 -6.12 -23.37
C GLY A 37 -7.49 -6.96 -22.40
N ALA A 38 -6.95 -8.11 -22.03
CA ALA A 38 -7.62 -9.03 -21.14
C ALA A 38 -7.96 -8.29 -19.84
N ASN A 39 -9.24 -8.02 -19.61
CA ASN A 39 -9.71 -7.66 -18.28
C ASN A 39 -9.20 -8.72 -17.31
N PRO A 40 -8.62 -8.32 -16.18
CA PRO A 40 -8.24 -9.28 -15.16
C PRO A 40 -9.45 -10.15 -14.85
N THR A 41 -9.25 -11.46 -14.85
CA THR A 41 -10.28 -12.44 -14.48
C THR A 41 -10.86 -12.02 -13.13
N PRO A 42 -12.18 -11.97 -12.95
CA PRO A 42 -12.76 -11.70 -11.63
C PRO A 42 -12.11 -12.64 -10.62
N LEU A 43 -11.71 -12.10 -9.47
CA LEU A 43 -11.12 -12.88 -8.41
C LEU A 43 -12.11 -14.00 -8.02
N ASP A 44 -11.80 -15.24 -8.41
CA ASP A 44 -12.60 -16.41 -8.09
C ASP A 44 -12.35 -16.79 -6.62
N GLY A 45 -13.14 -16.23 -5.71
CA GLY A 45 -13.06 -16.57 -4.30
C GLY A 45 -14.10 -15.80 -3.48
N PRO A 46 -14.41 -16.25 -2.27
CA PRO A 46 -15.39 -15.58 -1.41
C PRO A 46 -15.01 -14.12 -1.05
N TYR A 47 -13.75 -13.74 -1.25
CA TYR A 47 -13.21 -12.41 -0.95
C TYR A 47 -12.97 -11.55 -2.21
N GLY A 48 -13.06 -12.12 -3.40
CA GLY A 48 -12.92 -11.40 -4.67
C GLY A 48 -14.05 -10.42 -4.96
N MET A 49 -15.15 -10.49 -4.22
CA MET A 49 -16.29 -9.57 -4.38
C MET A 49 -16.01 -8.14 -3.93
N LEU A 50 -14.90 -7.89 -3.22
CA LEU A 50 -14.59 -6.58 -2.67
C LEU A 50 -13.76 -5.70 -3.62
N ALA A 51 -13.29 -6.22 -4.74
CA ALA A 51 -12.57 -5.43 -5.74
C ALA A 51 -13.51 -4.90 -6.83
N PRO A 52 -13.34 -3.64 -7.28
CA PRO A 52 -14.12 -3.14 -8.41
C PRO A 52 -13.72 -3.88 -9.68
N SER A 53 -14.69 -4.20 -10.54
CA SER A 53 -14.45 -4.89 -11.81
C SER A 53 -13.64 -4.03 -12.78
N ARG A 54 -13.72 -2.71 -12.66
CA ARG A 54 -12.97 -1.71 -13.43
C ARG A 54 -12.49 -0.65 -12.45
N GLY A 55 -11.43 0.08 -12.85
CA GLY A 55 -10.91 1.20 -12.07
C GLY A 55 -10.50 0.82 -10.65
N ALA A 56 -10.60 1.76 -9.74
CA ALA A 56 -10.25 1.60 -8.32
C ALA A 56 -11.25 2.34 -7.43
N TRP A 57 -11.47 1.81 -6.22
CA TRP A 57 -12.21 2.51 -5.17
C TRP A 57 -11.47 3.77 -4.73
N PHE A 58 -12.19 4.91 -4.70
CA PHE A 58 -11.71 6.07 -3.98
C PHE A 58 -12.07 5.95 -2.51
N GLY A 59 -11.07 6.02 -1.65
CA GLY A 59 -11.25 6.01 -0.20
C GLY A 59 -10.61 7.21 0.46
N VAL A 60 -10.92 7.40 1.74
CA VAL A 60 -10.39 8.50 2.55
C VAL A 60 -10.06 8.07 3.97
N SER A 61 -8.97 8.60 4.50
CA SER A 61 -8.62 8.57 5.92
C SER A 61 -8.87 9.95 6.51
N ILE A 62 -9.98 10.14 7.19
CA ILE A 62 -10.33 11.39 7.89
C ILE A 62 -9.90 11.35 9.36
N ASP A 63 -9.73 12.50 9.98
CA ASP A 63 -9.66 12.62 11.44
C ASP A 63 -11.07 12.50 12.04
N TRP A 64 -11.41 11.32 12.50
CA TRP A 64 -12.72 11.00 13.07
C TRP A 64 -13.08 11.80 14.32
N SER A 65 -12.12 12.51 14.93
CA SER A 65 -12.37 13.41 16.07
C SER A 65 -12.79 14.80 15.65
N GLU A 66 -12.48 15.22 14.44
CA GLU A 66 -12.68 16.57 13.92
C GLU A 66 -13.62 16.61 12.70
N ASP A 67 -13.86 15.47 12.05
CA ASP A 67 -14.61 15.37 10.78
C ASP A 67 -15.58 14.18 10.78
N SER A 68 -16.52 14.20 9.84
CA SER A 68 -17.42 13.09 9.56
C SER A 68 -17.35 12.66 8.10
N LEU A 69 -17.69 11.40 7.83
CA LEU A 69 -17.70 10.88 6.47
C LEU A 69 -18.74 11.62 5.59
N ALA A 70 -19.89 11.99 6.18
CA ALA A 70 -20.91 12.76 5.49
C ALA A 70 -20.45 14.19 5.14
N ASP A 71 -19.74 14.89 6.06
CA ASP A 71 -19.20 16.21 5.78
C ASP A 71 -18.10 16.16 4.72
N TYR A 72 -17.24 15.13 4.78
CA TYR A 72 -16.24 14.90 3.73
C TYR A 72 -16.90 14.63 2.38
N ALA A 73 -17.89 13.74 2.32
CA ALA A 73 -18.66 13.43 1.10
C ALA A 73 -19.31 14.69 0.52
N GLY A 74 -19.87 15.55 1.39
CA GLY A 74 -20.43 16.85 0.99
C GLY A 74 -19.37 17.80 0.39
N ARG A 75 -18.15 17.80 0.91
CA ARG A 75 -17.03 18.58 0.37
C ARG A 75 -16.51 18.03 -0.94
N LEU A 76 -16.38 16.71 -1.03
CA LEU A 76 -15.89 16.00 -2.21
C LEU A 76 -16.90 16.03 -3.39
N GLY A 77 -18.18 16.05 -3.08
CA GLY A 77 -19.28 15.91 -4.05
C GLY A 77 -19.58 14.45 -4.43
N HIS A 78 -18.90 13.50 -3.81
CA HIS A 78 -19.06 12.06 -3.98
C HIS A 78 -18.94 11.36 -2.62
N ARG A 79 -19.60 10.23 -2.43
CA ARG A 79 -19.42 9.38 -1.25
C ARG A 79 -18.18 8.52 -1.43
N PRO A 80 -17.17 8.58 -0.57
CA PRO A 80 -16.03 7.67 -0.67
C PRO A 80 -16.49 6.21 -0.66
N ALA A 81 -15.92 5.38 -1.52
CA ALA A 81 -16.22 3.94 -1.52
C ALA A 81 -15.63 3.23 -0.30
N VAL A 82 -14.57 3.80 0.28
CA VAL A 82 -13.85 3.24 1.43
C VAL A 82 -13.57 4.34 2.47
N ALA A 83 -13.92 4.05 3.73
CA ALA A 83 -13.53 4.85 4.88
C ALA A 83 -12.41 4.16 5.66
N VAL A 84 -11.32 4.86 5.93
CA VAL A 84 -10.19 4.30 6.67
C VAL A 84 -10.33 4.62 8.16
N SER A 85 -10.17 3.61 9.02
CA SER A 85 -10.15 3.77 10.47
C SER A 85 -8.98 3.01 11.09
N PHE A 86 -8.40 3.59 12.13
CA PHE A 86 -7.28 3.02 12.89
C PHE A 86 -7.74 2.71 14.31
N THR A 87 -7.33 1.57 14.84
CA THR A 87 -7.56 1.23 16.24
C THR A 87 -6.46 0.33 16.78
N SER A 88 -6.23 0.35 18.08
CA SER A 88 -5.29 -0.60 18.68
C SER A 88 -5.84 -2.03 18.64
N PHE A 89 -4.94 -3.02 18.72
CA PHE A 89 -5.35 -4.40 18.84
C PHE A 89 -4.47 -5.13 19.87
N PRO A 90 -5.05 -5.74 20.89
CA PRO A 90 -6.47 -5.74 21.26
C PRO A 90 -7.02 -4.34 21.57
N MET A 91 -8.31 -4.11 21.30
CA MET A 91 -8.99 -2.84 21.53
C MET A 91 -9.36 -2.68 23.01
N SER A 92 -9.34 -1.44 23.49
CA SER A 92 -10.03 -1.05 24.72
C SER A 92 -11.53 -0.90 24.45
N ALA A 93 -12.35 -0.96 25.50
CA ALA A 93 -13.79 -0.75 25.38
C ALA A 93 -14.17 0.62 24.77
N GLN A 94 -13.33 1.63 24.94
CA GLN A 94 -13.56 2.94 24.33
C GLN A 94 -13.24 2.94 22.83
N GLU A 95 -12.19 2.24 22.41
CA GLU A 95 -11.85 2.08 21.00
C GLU A 95 -12.89 1.24 20.25
N GLU A 96 -13.48 0.24 20.91
CA GLU A 96 -14.61 -0.50 20.36
C GLU A 96 -15.80 0.41 20.06
N VAL A 97 -16.15 1.34 20.97
CA VAL A 97 -17.23 2.32 20.75
C VAL A 97 -16.90 3.26 19.59
N TRP A 98 -15.65 3.74 19.46
CA TRP A 98 -15.25 4.59 18.35
C TRP A 98 -15.28 3.85 17.01
N LEU A 99 -14.87 2.58 17.02
CA LEU A 99 -14.94 1.75 15.82
C LEU A 99 -16.40 1.52 15.39
N ASP A 100 -17.29 1.21 16.34
CA ASP A 100 -18.72 1.05 16.06
C ASP A 100 -19.31 2.34 15.43
N GLN A 101 -18.93 3.53 15.94
CA GLN A 101 -19.33 4.83 15.35
C GLN A 101 -18.80 5.03 13.92
N ALA A 102 -17.58 4.60 13.64
CA ALA A 102 -17.02 4.68 12.29
C ALA A 102 -17.75 3.72 11.32
N VAL A 103 -18.13 2.53 11.81
CA VAL A 103 -18.94 1.56 11.06
C VAL A 103 -20.33 2.10 10.77
N ASP A 104 -21.00 2.73 11.74
CA ASP A 104 -22.31 3.35 11.55
C ASP A 104 -22.26 4.46 10.47
N GLN A 105 -21.20 5.26 10.45
CA GLN A 105 -21.00 6.27 9.40
C GLN A 105 -20.73 5.63 8.04
N ALA A 106 -19.90 4.58 7.98
CA ALA A 106 -19.62 3.86 6.74
C ALA A 106 -20.90 3.22 6.16
N GLU A 107 -21.72 2.58 7.02
CA GLU A 107 -23.03 2.04 6.63
C GLU A 107 -23.94 3.15 6.06
N GLY A 108 -24.04 4.28 6.75
CA GLY A 108 -24.88 5.41 6.36
C GLY A 108 -24.49 6.03 5.01
N GLU A 109 -23.23 6.01 4.65
CA GLU A 109 -22.71 6.49 3.37
C GLU A 109 -22.59 5.39 2.29
N GLY A 110 -22.84 4.13 2.64
CA GLY A 110 -22.68 2.99 1.73
C GLY A 110 -21.21 2.66 1.43
N SER A 111 -20.30 3.06 2.30
CA SER A 111 -18.85 2.83 2.19
C SER A 111 -18.47 1.48 2.81
N ALA A 112 -17.43 0.85 2.28
CA ALA A 112 -16.70 -0.18 2.99
C ALA A 112 -15.76 0.44 4.03
N LEU A 113 -15.30 -0.37 4.99
CA LEU A 113 -14.33 0.04 6.00
C LEU A 113 -12.95 -0.58 5.71
N LEU A 114 -11.90 0.22 5.57
CA LEU A 114 -10.54 -0.24 5.70
C LEU A 114 -10.12 -0.06 7.17
N LEU A 115 -10.14 -1.16 7.90
CA LEU A 115 -9.78 -1.19 9.32
C LEU A 115 -8.31 -1.50 9.49
N THR A 116 -7.54 -0.54 9.99
CA THR A 116 -6.14 -0.73 10.34
C THR A 116 -6.03 -1.08 11.82
N LEU A 117 -5.52 -2.28 12.10
CA LEU A 117 -5.30 -2.77 13.47
C LEU A 117 -3.83 -2.64 13.87
N GLU A 118 -3.60 -1.94 14.96
CA GLU A 118 -2.28 -1.59 15.47
C GLU A 118 -1.98 -2.33 16.78
N PRO A 119 -1.14 -3.38 16.78
CA PRO A 119 -0.73 -4.05 18.02
C PRO A 119 0.28 -3.19 18.80
N ARG A 120 -0.19 -2.05 19.34
CA ARG A 120 0.62 -1.00 19.97
C ARG A 120 1.42 -1.49 21.19
N HIS A 121 1.01 -2.59 21.77
CA HIS A 121 1.68 -3.23 22.92
C HIS A 121 2.52 -4.44 22.52
N GLY A 122 2.75 -4.67 21.21
CA GLY A 122 3.53 -5.77 20.67
C GLY A 122 2.68 -6.95 20.19
N LEU A 123 3.31 -7.79 19.36
CA LEU A 123 2.63 -8.94 18.73
C LEU A 123 2.29 -10.05 19.74
N GLU A 124 2.95 -10.10 20.88
CA GLU A 124 2.69 -11.07 21.96
C GLU A 124 1.31 -10.89 22.61
N GLN A 125 0.64 -9.74 22.39
CA GLN A 125 -0.72 -9.50 22.87
C GLN A 125 -1.80 -10.10 21.96
N ILE A 126 -1.41 -10.64 20.81
CA ILE A 126 -2.33 -11.27 19.86
C ILE A 126 -2.65 -12.69 20.31
N THR A 127 -3.61 -12.81 21.22
CA THR A 127 -4.03 -14.09 21.79
C THR A 127 -5.16 -14.74 20.96
N PRO A 128 -5.33 -16.08 21.02
CA PRO A 128 -6.45 -16.75 20.34
C PRO A 128 -7.82 -16.16 20.69
N ASP A 129 -8.03 -15.78 21.95
CA ASP A 129 -9.31 -15.20 22.41
C ASP A 129 -9.53 -13.81 21.79
N ALA A 130 -8.48 -12.96 21.73
CA ALA A 130 -8.57 -11.65 21.07
C ALA A 130 -8.87 -11.80 19.58
N VAL A 131 -8.22 -12.75 18.90
CA VAL A 131 -8.43 -13.05 17.48
C VAL A 131 -9.85 -13.57 17.21
N SER A 132 -10.36 -14.46 18.05
CA SER A 132 -11.74 -14.97 17.94
C SER A 132 -12.76 -13.85 18.13
N GLY A 133 -12.59 -13.02 19.17
CA GLY A 133 -13.47 -11.89 19.43
C GLY A 133 -13.48 -10.86 18.28
N LEU A 134 -12.31 -10.61 17.66
CA LEU A 134 -12.20 -9.77 16.46
C LEU A 134 -13.03 -10.36 15.32
N ALA A 135 -12.84 -11.64 15.00
CA ALA A 135 -13.53 -12.30 13.89
C ALA A 135 -15.06 -12.27 14.06
N GLU A 136 -15.55 -12.49 15.28
CA GLU A 136 -16.98 -12.39 15.61
C GLU A 136 -17.50 -10.94 15.44
N ARG A 137 -16.74 -9.93 15.89
CA ARG A 137 -17.11 -8.52 15.71
C ARG A 137 -17.21 -8.15 14.24
N LEU A 138 -16.20 -8.50 13.42
CA LEU A 138 -16.22 -8.21 11.99
C LEU A 138 -17.33 -8.95 11.24
N ALA A 139 -17.65 -10.18 11.65
CA ALA A 139 -18.84 -10.87 11.13
C ALA A 139 -20.15 -10.11 11.47
N GLY A 140 -20.20 -9.46 12.64
CA GLY A 140 -21.30 -8.56 13.02
C GLY A 140 -21.43 -7.37 12.06
N TYR A 141 -20.33 -6.69 11.74
CA TYR A 141 -20.32 -5.59 10.77
C TYR A 141 -20.70 -6.06 9.35
N ASN A 142 -20.22 -7.23 8.93
CA ASN A 142 -20.64 -7.83 7.67
C ASN A 142 -22.15 -8.12 7.62
N ALA A 143 -22.75 -8.52 8.76
CA ALA A 143 -24.20 -8.74 8.86
C ALA A 143 -25.01 -7.43 8.81
N GLN A 144 -24.43 -6.31 9.21
CA GLN A 144 -25.00 -4.96 9.04
C GLN A 144 -24.89 -4.47 7.59
N GLY A 145 -24.12 -5.14 6.72
CA GLY A 145 -23.94 -4.78 5.32
C GLY A 145 -22.61 -4.09 5.02
N VAL A 146 -21.75 -3.87 6.02
CA VAL A 146 -20.44 -3.22 5.83
C VAL A 146 -19.38 -4.26 5.45
N ASP A 147 -18.78 -4.08 4.28
CA ASP A 147 -17.59 -4.82 3.85
C ASP A 147 -16.36 -4.27 4.57
N VAL A 148 -15.42 -5.15 4.93
CA VAL A 148 -14.22 -4.76 5.64
C VAL A 148 -12.97 -5.21 4.91
N TYR A 149 -12.00 -4.30 4.76
CA TYR A 149 -10.61 -4.62 4.42
C TYR A 149 -9.81 -4.54 5.72
N LEU A 150 -9.30 -5.67 6.19
CA LEU A 150 -8.57 -5.74 7.45
C LEU A 150 -7.07 -5.62 7.21
N ARG A 151 -6.53 -4.45 7.50
CA ARG A 151 -5.11 -4.12 7.42
C ARG A 151 -4.46 -4.35 8.77
N PHE A 152 -3.95 -5.56 8.99
CA PHE A 152 -3.35 -5.94 10.27
C PHE A 152 -1.87 -5.57 10.35
N ALA A 153 -1.48 -4.84 11.40
CA ALA A 153 -0.10 -4.50 11.74
C ALA A 153 0.68 -3.94 10.53
N HIS A 154 0.14 -2.88 9.95
CA HIS A 154 0.68 -2.22 8.76
C HIS A 154 2.12 -1.73 8.94
N GLU A 155 2.81 -1.49 7.82
CA GLU A 155 4.19 -0.95 7.82
C GLU A 155 5.16 -1.72 8.70
N MET A 156 4.99 -3.04 8.76
CA MET A 156 5.76 -3.96 9.59
C MET A 156 7.25 -4.01 9.23
N ASN A 157 7.61 -3.55 8.04
CA ASN A 157 8.99 -3.41 7.59
C ASN A 157 9.69 -2.17 8.17
N GLY A 158 8.93 -1.21 8.71
CA GLY A 158 9.43 -0.04 9.40
C GLY A 158 9.97 -0.32 10.80
N SER A 159 10.76 0.60 11.33
CA SER A 159 11.38 0.50 12.66
C SER A 159 10.70 1.39 13.72
N TRP A 160 9.55 1.99 13.40
CA TRP A 160 8.86 2.98 14.24
C TRP A 160 7.72 2.40 15.09
N TYR A 161 7.14 1.26 14.71
CA TYR A 161 6.04 0.63 15.43
C TYR A 161 6.49 -0.55 16.32
N ALA A 162 5.73 -0.85 17.36
CA ALA A 162 6.02 -1.94 18.31
C ALA A 162 6.02 -3.34 17.68
N TRP A 163 5.37 -3.49 16.53
CA TRP A 163 5.33 -4.72 15.72
C TRP A 163 6.34 -4.73 14.56
N GLY A 164 7.09 -3.64 14.37
CA GLY A 164 8.04 -3.47 13.28
C GLY A 164 9.27 -4.36 13.41
N GLN A 165 9.83 -4.73 12.28
CA GLN A 165 11.06 -5.50 12.12
C GLN A 165 11.12 -6.81 12.96
N GLN A 166 9.98 -7.49 13.08
CA GLN A 166 9.81 -8.79 13.73
C GLN A 166 9.20 -9.81 12.77
N PRO A 167 9.87 -10.18 11.66
CA PRO A 167 9.24 -10.89 10.54
C PRO A 167 8.62 -12.22 10.94
N THR A 168 9.29 -13.02 11.75
CA THR A 168 8.78 -14.34 12.18
C THR A 168 7.51 -14.21 13.02
N ALA A 169 7.52 -13.31 14.01
CA ALA A 169 6.36 -13.07 14.88
C ALA A 169 5.20 -12.44 14.10
N TYR A 170 5.50 -11.50 13.21
CA TYR A 170 4.51 -10.86 12.35
C TYR A 170 3.79 -11.88 11.46
N VAL A 171 4.53 -12.71 10.71
CA VAL A 171 3.95 -13.73 9.83
C VAL A 171 3.07 -14.71 10.61
N ALA A 172 3.50 -15.13 11.79
CA ALA A 172 2.70 -16.03 12.64
C ALA A 172 1.39 -15.36 13.11
N ALA A 173 1.46 -14.10 13.56
CA ALA A 173 0.29 -13.34 14.01
C ALA A 173 -0.68 -13.05 12.85
N PHE A 174 -0.17 -12.63 11.69
CA PHE A 174 -0.99 -12.37 10.50
C PHE A 174 -1.77 -13.63 10.07
N ARG A 175 -1.09 -14.78 10.01
CA ARG A 175 -1.73 -16.06 9.66
C ARG A 175 -2.82 -16.46 10.64
N ALA A 176 -2.58 -16.31 11.94
CA ALA A 176 -3.58 -16.61 12.97
C ALA A 176 -4.83 -15.73 12.84
N VAL A 177 -4.64 -14.43 12.55
CA VAL A 177 -5.76 -13.51 12.28
C VAL A 177 -6.48 -13.90 10.99
N ALA A 178 -5.75 -14.17 9.91
CA ALA A 178 -6.34 -14.54 8.62
C ALA A 178 -7.18 -15.83 8.72
N ASP A 179 -6.68 -16.87 9.39
CA ASP A 179 -7.43 -18.13 9.59
C ASP A 179 -8.78 -17.89 10.30
N ALA A 180 -8.80 -17.06 11.33
CA ALA A 180 -10.02 -16.75 12.07
C ALA A 180 -11.00 -15.90 11.23
N ILE A 181 -10.48 -14.89 10.52
CA ILE A 181 -11.30 -14.02 9.65
C ILE A 181 -11.91 -14.84 8.51
N HIS A 182 -11.11 -15.61 7.78
CA HIS A 182 -11.57 -16.44 6.66
C HIS A 182 -12.60 -17.48 7.11
N GLY A 183 -12.49 -17.98 8.35
CA GLY A 183 -13.45 -18.91 8.94
C GLY A 183 -14.79 -18.29 9.32
N THR A 184 -14.83 -17.01 9.65
CA THR A 184 -15.96 -16.39 10.39
C THR A 184 -16.56 -15.18 9.66
N ALA A 185 -15.74 -14.21 9.22
CA ALA A 185 -16.17 -12.91 8.68
C ALA A 185 -16.06 -12.88 7.14
N ARG A 186 -17.04 -13.44 6.44
CA ARG A 186 -16.96 -13.75 5.00
C ARG A 186 -16.98 -12.54 4.05
N ARG A 187 -17.24 -11.35 4.55
CA ARG A 187 -17.17 -10.08 3.80
C ARG A 187 -16.04 -9.20 4.37
N THR A 188 -15.01 -9.85 4.91
CA THR A 188 -13.80 -9.21 5.38
C THR A 188 -12.61 -9.77 4.63
N ALA A 189 -11.87 -8.92 3.92
CA ALA A 189 -10.68 -9.26 3.17
C ALA A 189 -9.42 -8.93 3.97
N MET A 190 -8.47 -9.86 4.04
CA MET A 190 -7.16 -9.64 4.68
C MET A 190 -6.23 -8.86 3.77
N MET A 191 -5.74 -7.71 4.26
CA MET A 191 -4.83 -6.85 3.52
C MET A 191 -3.44 -6.84 4.15
N TRP A 192 -2.44 -7.26 3.36
CA TRP A 192 -1.03 -7.17 3.72
C TRP A 192 -0.43 -5.89 3.16
N ALA A 193 0.06 -4.99 4.02
CA ALA A 193 0.44 -3.64 3.63
C ALA A 193 1.72 -3.15 4.33
N PRO A 194 2.90 -3.36 3.74
CA PRO A 194 4.13 -2.70 4.15
C PRO A 194 4.13 -1.20 3.83
N SER A 195 5.07 -0.46 4.42
CA SER A 195 5.49 0.84 3.91
C SER A 195 6.32 0.66 2.65
N TYR A 196 6.33 1.67 1.77
CA TYR A 196 7.25 1.71 0.65
C TYR A 196 8.71 1.47 1.13
N GLY A 197 9.46 0.68 0.36
CA GLY A 197 10.79 0.21 0.76
C GLY A 197 11.93 1.22 0.66
N GLY A 198 11.66 2.41 0.12
CA GLY A 198 12.67 3.47 0.05
C GLY A 198 13.18 3.84 1.44
N GLY A 199 14.51 3.95 1.56
CA GLY A 199 15.17 4.19 2.84
C GLY A 199 15.33 2.96 3.74
N TYR A 200 14.89 1.75 3.30
CA TYR A 200 15.17 0.52 4.05
C TYR A 200 16.69 0.37 4.32
N PRO A 201 17.12 -0.09 5.49
CA PRO A 201 16.37 -0.75 6.56
C PRO A 201 15.77 0.18 7.62
N PHE A 202 15.52 1.45 7.33
CA PHE A 202 14.92 2.43 8.25
C PHE A 202 15.68 2.52 9.58
N ALA A 203 17.00 2.73 9.48
CA ALA A 203 17.91 2.69 10.62
C ALA A 203 17.61 3.80 11.65
N GLY A 204 17.81 3.46 12.94
CA GLY A 204 17.69 4.41 14.06
C GLY A 204 16.30 4.50 14.68
N GLY A 205 15.29 3.81 14.16
CA GLY A 205 13.97 3.74 14.80
C GLY A 205 13.98 2.93 16.11
N ARG A 206 13.02 3.22 16.97
CA ARG A 206 12.92 2.64 18.32
C ARG A 206 12.86 1.11 18.34
N TYR A 207 12.24 0.54 17.31
CA TYR A 207 11.99 -0.90 17.22
C TYR A 207 12.81 -1.58 16.15
N GLN A 208 13.92 -0.95 15.75
CA GLN A 208 14.86 -1.55 14.80
C GLN A 208 15.35 -2.91 15.29
N ALA A 209 15.41 -3.89 14.39
CA ALA A 209 15.95 -5.21 14.67
C ALA A 209 17.40 -5.10 15.16
N LYS A 210 17.68 -5.73 16.31
CA LYS A 210 18.99 -5.62 16.94
C LYS A 210 20.03 -6.44 16.18
N PRO A 211 21.21 -5.89 15.89
CA PRO A 211 22.27 -6.64 15.24
C PRO A 211 22.52 -8.00 15.90
N GLY A 212 22.58 -9.06 15.11
CA GLY A 212 22.79 -10.42 15.58
C GLY A 212 21.56 -11.10 16.23
N SER A 213 20.40 -10.44 16.30
CA SER A 213 19.14 -11.07 16.71
C SER A 213 18.64 -12.09 15.67
N ALA A 214 17.63 -12.88 16.03
CA ALA A 214 16.96 -13.77 15.07
C ALA A 214 16.26 -12.96 13.97
N ASP A 215 15.63 -11.85 14.35
CA ASP A 215 14.96 -10.96 13.40
C ASP A 215 15.95 -10.33 12.42
N ALA A 216 17.07 -9.77 12.90
CA ALA A 216 18.09 -9.22 12.02
C ALA A 216 18.62 -10.24 11.00
N ARG A 217 18.81 -11.51 11.42
CA ARG A 217 19.20 -12.58 10.48
C ARG A 217 18.11 -12.98 9.50
N ALA A 218 16.85 -12.85 9.89
CA ALA A 218 15.74 -13.13 8.98
C ALA A 218 15.50 -12.00 7.97
N LEU A 219 15.94 -10.79 8.29
CA LEU A 219 15.86 -9.61 7.43
C LEU A 219 17.08 -9.45 6.50
N ASP A 220 18.20 -10.08 6.83
CA ASP A 220 19.41 -10.17 6.02
C ASP A 220 19.16 -11.16 4.86
N THR A 221 18.55 -10.66 3.80
CA THR A 221 18.05 -11.49 2.69
C THR A 221 19.14 -11.81 1.66
N ASP A 222 20.17 -11.00 1.57
CA ASP A 222 21.35 -11.27 0.72
C ASP A 222 22.42 -12.11 1.44
N GLY A 223 22.31 -12.27 2.78
CA GLY A 223 23.15 -13.13 3.60
C GLY A 223 24.55 -12.58 3.86
N ASP A 224 24.76 -11.28 3.72
CA ASP A 224 26.06 -10.63 3.93
C ASP A 224 26.37 -10.35 5.43
N GLY A 225 25.37 -10.50 6.30
CA GLY A 225 25.44 -10.31 7.76
C GLY A 225 25.15 -8.89 8.22
N THR A 226 24.70 -8.01 7.32
CA THR A 226 24.43 -6.58 7.58
C THR A 226 23.11 -6.18 6.94
N LEU A 227 22.21 -5.52 7.68
CA LEU A 227 21.01 -4.97 7.07
C LEU A 227 21.32 -3.70 6.28
N THR A 228 21.05 -3.72 4.99
CA THR A 228 21.31 -2.65 4.03
C THR A 228 20.12 -2.44 3.07
N GLN A 229 20.24 -1.50 2.14
CA GLN A 229 19.28 -1.31 1.07
C GLN A 229 19.29 -2.45 0.02
N ALA A 230 20.26 -3.35 0.07
CA ALA A 230 20.32 -4.53 -0.79
C ALA A 230 19.38 -5.66 -0.31
N ASP A 231 18.94 -5.58 0.93
CA ASP A 231 17.98 -6.54 1.47
C ASP A 231 16.56 -6.25 1.01
N ASP A 232 15.77 -7.30 0.82
CA ASP A 232 14.36 -7.19 0.43
C ASP A 232 13.51 -6.66 1.60
N PRO A 233 12.90 -5.47 1.48
CA PRO A 233 12.08 -4.88 2.54
C PRO A 233 10.71 -5.55 2.73
N TYR A 234 10.33 -6.48 1.85
CA TYR A 234 8.99 -7.05 1.77
C TYR A 234 8.95 -8.55 2.06
N LEU A 235 9.79 -9.32 1.37
CA LEU A 235 9.76 -10.78 1.38
C LEU A 235 9.79 -11.43 2.77
N PRO A 236 10.59 -10.95 3.76
CA PRO A 236 10.63 -11.56 5.10
C PRO A 236 9.28 -11.51 5.84
N TYR A 237 8.39 -10.60 5.46
CA TYR A 237 7.08 -10.39 6.09
C TYR A 237 5.93 -11.00 5.32
N TRP A 238 6.21 -11.66 4.17
CA TRP A 238 5.16 -12.24 3.35
C TRP A 238 4.52 -13.45 4.03
N PRO A 239 3.22 -13.40 4.40
CA PRO A 239 2.58 -14.49 5.12
C PRO A 239 2.20 -15.67 4.24
N GLY A 240 2.29 -15.52 2.92
CA GLY A 240 1.86 -16.50 1.94
C GLY A 240 0.50 -16.18 1.34
N LYS A 241 0.31 -16.56 0.06
CA LYS A 241 -0.87 -16.20 -0.74
C LYS A 241 -2.19 -16.67 -0.14
N ASP A 242 -2.19 -17.80 0.56
CA ASP A 242 -3.42 -18.37 1.14
C ASP A 242 -4.00 -17.54 2.30
N TYR A 243 -3.22 -16.58 2.81
CA TYR A 243 -3.59 -15.71 3.94
C TYR A 243 -3.88 -14.27 3.54
N VAL A 244 -3.67 -13.92 2.26
CA VAL A 244 -3.74 -12.54 1.76
C VAL A 244 -4.76 -12.45 0.64
N ASP A 245 -5.73 -11.55 0.79
CA ASP A 245 -6.75 -11.26 -0.22
C ASP A 245 -6.42 -9.99 -1.01
N TRP A 246 -5.77 -9.03 -0.36
CA TRP A 246 -5.32 -7.76 -0.92
C TRP A 246 -3.89 -7.47 -0.50
N VAL A 247 -3.14 -6.86 -1.39
CA VAL A 247 -1.85 -6.25 -1.05
C VAL A 247 -1.97 -4.74 -1.10
N GLY A 248 -1.24 -4.05 -0.24
CA GLY A 248 -1.29 -2.60 -0.23
C GLY A 248 0.04 -1.99 0.21
N MET A 249 0.13 -0.68 0.09
CA MET A 249 1.31 0.09 0.46
C MET A 249 0.92 1.50 0.89
N SER A 250 1.53 2.02 1.96
CA SER A 250 1.54 3.45 2.24
C SER A 250 2.57 4.12 1.32
N LEU A 251 2.13 5.12 0.57
CA LEU A 251 2.99 5.79 -0.40
C LEU A 251 2.70 7.29 -0.42
N TYR A 252 3.63 8.06 0.14
CA TYR A 252 3.52 9.51 0.30
C TYR A 252 4.58 10.27 -0.47
N HIS A 253 4.32 11.55 -0.76
CA HIS A 253 5.39 12.50 -1.02
C HIS A 253 5.75 13.22 0.28
N TRP A 254 6.89 12.88 0.87
CA TRP A 254 7.44 13.52 2.07
C TRP A 254 8.35 14.71 1.77
N GLY A 255 8.78 14.86 0.52
CA GLY A 255 9.81 15.74 0.03
C GLY A 255 10.84 14.96 -0.79
N ASP A 256 11.96 15.61 -1.16
CA ASP A 256 12.97 14.99 -1.98
C ASP A 256 14.01 14.25 -1.14
N ALA A 257 14.39 14.78 0.03
CA ALA A 257 15.41 14.16 0.86
C ALA A 257 15.14 14.33 2.36
N TYR A 258 15.56 13.33 3.16
CA TYR A 258 15.59 13.46 4.61
C TYR A 258 16.71 14.45 5.04
N PRO A 259 16.50 15.28 6.09
CA PRO A 259 15.32 15.36 6.95
C PRO A 259 14.12 16.03 6.26
N TRP A 260 12.93 15.44 6.51
CA TRP A 260 11.67 15.93 5.94
C TRP A 260 11.25 17.27 6.56
N GLY A 261 10.37 18.00 5.86
CA GLY A 261 9.77 19.24 6.37
C GLY A 261 9.91 20.43 5.44
N GLU A 262 10.54 20.28 4.29
CA GLU A 262 10.55 21.28 3.23
C GLU A 262 9.30 21.14 2.36
N ASN A 263 8.77 22.27 1.86
CA ASN A 263 7.62 22.27 0.95
C ASN A 263 8.13 22.23 -0.49
N GLU A 264 8.25 21.00 -1.02
CA GLU A 264 8.85 20.72 -2.32
C GLU A 264 7.84 20.10 -3.28
N ILE A 265 7.86 20.52 -4.54
CA ILE A 265 7.03 19.92 -5.59
C ILE A 265 7.62 18.57 -5.97
N PRO A 266 6.84 17.45 -5.91
CA PRO A 266 7.29 16.14 -6.32
C PRO A 266 7.72 16.13 -7.80
N GLU A 267 8.79 15.41 -8.07
CA GLU A 267 9.28 15.20 -9.43
C GLU A 267 8.21 14.53 -10.31
N ALA A 268 8.21 14.87 -11.59
CA ALA A 268 7.30 14.24 -12.54
C ALA A 268 7.61 12.75 -12.69
N GLY A 269 6.59 11.91 -12.55
CA GLY A 269 6.71 10.44 -12.67
C GLY A 269 7.02 9.72 -11.37
N LYS A 270 7.35 10.43 -10.29
CA LYS A 270 7.75 9.86 -8.99
C LYS A 270 6.78 8.76 -8.50
N PHE A 271 5.47 8.97 -8.61
CA PHE A 271 4.48 7.98 -8.17
C PHE A 271 4.63 6.63 -8.91
N LEU A 272 4.71 6.65 -10.23
CA LEU A 272 4.86 5.42 -11.02
C LEU A 272 6.22 4.77 -10.80
N ASP A 273 7.28 5.56 -10.69
CA ASP A 273 8.62 5.04 -10.45
C ASP A 273 8.73 4.36 -9.09
N LEU A 274 8.11 4.92 -8.04
CA LEU A 274 8.00 4.29 -6.73
C LEU A 274 7.16 3.00 -6.80
N MET A 275 6.04 3.02 -7.50
CA MET A 275 5.18 1.84 -7.67
C MET A 275 5.90 0.69 -8.37
N ARG A 276 6.82 0.99 -9.30
CA ARG A 276 7.55 0.03 -10.13
C ARG A 276 8.96 -0.27 -9.64
N GLY A 277 9.39 0.28 -8.50
CA GLY A 277 10.76 0.07 -7.98
C GLY A 277 11.84 0.59 -8.93
N THR A 278 11.54 1.66 -9.67
CA THR A 278 12.47 2.26 -10.66
C THR A 278 12.88 3.69 -10.30
N TYR A 279 12.53 4.14 -9.10
CA TYR A 279 12.81 5.51 -8.68
C TYR A 279 14.33 5.75 -8.52
N ASP A 280 14.84 6.69 -9.31
CA ASP A 280 16.19 7.25 -9.24
C ASP A 280 16.07 8.76 -9.51
N GLY A 281 15.79 9.51 -8.46
CA GLY A 281 15.45 10.93 -8.55
C GLY A 281 16.15 11.80 -7.50
N LEU A 282 15.56 12.95 -7.19
CA LEU A 282 16.12 13.90 -6.23
C LEU A 282 16.26 13.31 -4.82
N GLY A 283 15.40 12.35 -4.44
CA GLY A 283 15.50 11.60 -3.18
C GLY A 283 16.63 10.59 -3.11
N GLY A 284 17.28 10.31 -4.25
CA GLY A 284 18.33 9.31 -4.39
C GLY A 284 17.93 8.14 -5.30
N ASP A 285 18.87 7.20 -5.45
CA ASP A 285 18.65 5.96 -6.20
C ASP A 285 18.01 4.90 -5.28
N GLU A 286 16.76 4.57 -5.54
CA GLU A 286 15.98 3.53 -4.85
C GLU A 286 15.65 2.35 -5.78
N SER A 287 16.34 2.23 -6.92
CA SER A 287 16.13 1.15 -7.89
C SER A 287 16.46 -0.26 -7.36
N ALA A 288 17.07 -0.35 -6.17
CA ALA A 288 17.25 -1.60 -5.43
C ALA A 288 15.94 -2.09 -4.75
N VAL A 289 14.95 -1.21 -4.55
CA VAL A 289 13.65 -1.58 -3.97
C VAL A 289 12.90 -2.48 -4.96
N PRO A 290 12.46 -3.69 -4.55
CA PRO A 290 11.73 -4.60 -5.44
C PRO A 290 10.45 -3.96 -5.99
N ASP A 291 10.12 -4.25 -7.25
CA ASP A 291 8.83 -3.87 -7.86
C ASP A 291 7.67 -4.56 -7.13
N PHE A 292 7.15 -3.88 -6.11
CA PHE A 292 6.06 -4.39 -5.28
C PHE A 292 4.82 -4.72 -6.11
N TYR A 293 4.48 -3.84 -7.05
CA TYR A 293 3.29 -4.01 -7.87
C TYR A 293 3.42 -5.23 -8.80
N ALA A 294 4.57 -5.39 -9.47
CA ALA A 294 4.78 -6.55 -10.34
C ALA A 294 4.86 -7.87 -9.56
N ILE A 295 5.48 -7.87 -8.38
CA ILE A 295 5.67 -9.11 -7.60
C ILE A 295 4.36 -9.52 -6.94
N TYR A 296 3.74 -8.64 -6.16
CA TYR A 296 2.61 -9.00 -5.30
C TYR A 296 1.24 -8.73 -5.96
N GLY A 297 1.12 -7.71 -6.80
CA GLY A 297 -0.09 -7.44 -7.57
C GLY A 297 -0.22 -8.35 -8.80
N GLU A 298 0.59 -8.08 -9.81
CA GLU A 298 0.55 -8.82 -11.10
C GLU A 298 0.93 -10.28 -10.95
N GLY A 299 2.05 -10.58 -10.28
CA GLY A 299 2.60 -11.93 -10.15
C GLY A 299 1.76 -12.84 -9.26
N MET A 300 1.15 -12.31 -8.21
CA MET A 300 0.27 -13.07 -7.31
C MET A 300 -1.21 -12.99 -7.72
N HIS A 301 -1.56 -12.15 -8.70
CA HIS A 301 -2.93 -11.87 -9.11
C HIS A 301 -3.79 -11.36 -7.92
N LEU A 302 -3.26 -10.43 -7.15
CA LEU A 302 -3.94 -9.82 -6.01
C LEU A 302 -4.27 -8.36 -6.30
N PRO A 303 -5.44 -7.86 -5.88
CA PRO A 303 -5.76 -6.44 -5.98
C PRO A 303 -4.80 -5.63 -5.11
N VAL A 304 -4.34 -4.51 -5.67
CA VAL A 304 -3.40 -3.60 -5.02
C VAL A 304 -4.14 -2.38 -4.47
N ALA A 305 -3.82 -1.99 -3.26
CA ALA A 305 -4.31 -0.77 -2.64
C ALA A 305 -3.15 0.20 -2.36
N ILE A 306 -3.32 1.47 -2.69
CA ILE A 306 -2.60 2.53 -2.00
C ILE A 306 -3.41 2.82 -0.74
N THR A 307 -2.92 2.28 0.37
CA THR A 307 -3.65 2.31 1.65
C THR A 307 -3.69 3.68 2.27
N GLU A 308 -2.66 4.48 2.01
CA GLU A 308 -2.54 5.86 2.42
C GLU A 308 -1.67 6.62 1.43
N THR A 309 -2.12 7.80 0.99
CA THR A 309 -1.33 8.71 0.17
C THR A 309 -1.71 10.17 0.41
N ALA A 310 -0.73 11.04 0.42
CA ALA A 310 -0.85 12.50 0.36
C ALA A 310 0.52 13.12 0.08
N ALA A 311 0.58 14.45 -0.06
CA ALA A 311 1.83 15.19 -0.13
C ALA A 311 2.02 16.02 1.14
N LEU A 312 3.22 15.97 1.72
CA LEU A 312 3.61 16.76 2.87
C LEU A 312 3.51 18.26 2.56
N TYR A 313 2.86 18.99 3.45
CA TYR A 313 2.94 20.44 3.47
C TYR A 313 3.05 20.93 4.92
N VAL A 314 4.07 21.72 5.20
CA VAL A 314 4.29 22.31 6.53
C VAL A 314 3.84 23.79 6.50
N PRO A 315 2.71 24.13 7.12
CA PRO A 315 2.22 25.49 7.14
C PRO A 315 3.21 26.47 7.80
N GLY A 316 3.47 27.59 7.12
CA GLY A 316 4.34 28.64 7.63
C GLY A 316 5.83 28.44 7.34
N LEU A 317 6.25 27.31 6.78
CA LEU A 317 7.59 27.16 6.20
C LEU A 317 7.64 27.76 4.79
N GLY A 318 8.85 28.14 4.36
CA GLY A 318 9.14 28.53 2.98
C GLY A 318 9.04 27.35 2.02
N GLY A 319 9.40 27.59 0.76
CA GLY A 319 9.31 26.62 -0.31
C GLY A 319 8.14 26.90 -1.24
N ASP A 320 7.66 25.85 -1.90
CA ASP A 320 6.55 25.95 -2.83
C ASP A 320 5.21 26.14 -2.14
N SER A 321 4.20 26.59 -2.88
CA SER A 321 2.86 26.81 -2.34
C SER A 321 2.16 25.46 -2.08
N GLU A 322 1.29 25.43 -1.07
CA GLU A 322 0.50 24.26 -0.72
C GLU A 322 -0.21 23.65 -1.93
N LEU A 323 -0.87 24.46 -2.73
CA LEU A 323 -1.56 23.99 -3.92
C LEU A 323 -0.58 23.37 -4.93
N ALA A 324 0.59 23.98 -5.14
CA ALA A 324 1.57 23.47 -6.10
C ALA A 324 2.13 22.11 -5.67
N VAL A 325 2.52 21.97 -4.38
CA VAL A 325 3.03 20.71 -3.83
C VAL A 325 1.98 19.60 -3.91
N LYS A 326 0.79 19.87 -3.39
CA LYS A 326 -0.28 18.86 -3.31
C LYS A 326 -0.83 18.50 -4.69
N SER A 327 -1.00 19.49 -5.60
CA SER A 327 -1.50 19.19 -6.95
C SER A 327 -0.50 18.38 -7.76
N ALA A 328 0.76 18.66 -7.68
CA ALA A 328 1.78 17.89 -8.41
C ALA A 328 1.85 16.42 -7.96
N TRP A 329 1.42 16.10 -6.72
CA TRP A 329 1.31 14.72 -6.25
C TRP A 329 0.01 14.07 -6.68
N TRP A 330 -1.16 14.69 -6.40
CA TRP A 330 -2.42 14.06 -6.78
C TRP A 330 -2.60 13.92 -8.29
N ASP A 331 -2.04 14.83 -9.10
CA ASP A 331 -2.05 14.72 -10.57
C ASP A 331 -1.27 13.49 -11.05
N GLN A 332 -0.26 13.03 -10.30
CA GLN A 332 0.45 11.79 -10.58
C GLN A 332 -0.32 10.55 -10.08
N VAL A 333 -0.84 10.59 -8.85
CA VAL A 333 -1.61 9.50 -8.26
C VAL A 333 -2.88 9.21 -9.07
N PHE A 334 -3.58 10.26 -9.47
CA PHE A 334 -4.84 10.20 -10.20
C PHE A 334 -4.69 10.44 -11.71
N ALA A 335 -3.51 10.26 -12.25
CA ALA A 335 -3.30 10.42 -13.69
C ALA A 335 -4.27 9.53 -14.50
N PRO A 336 -4.88 10.06 -15.59
CA PRO A 336 -5.85 9.29 -16.40
C PRO A 336 -5.29 7.95 -16.91
N GLY A 337 -3.99 7.88 -17.20
CA GLY A 337 -3.33 6.67 -17.71
C GLY A 337 -3.04 5.60 -16.64
N ASN A 338 -3.22 5.89 -15.35
CA ASN A 338 -2.86 4.94 -14.29
C ASN A 338 -3.74 3.68 -14.29
N SER A 339 -5.01 3.78 -14.67
CA SER A 339 -5.88 2.60 -14.77
C SER A 339 -5.42 1.58 -15.82
N GLU A 340 -4.73 2.05 -16.88
CA GLU A 340 -4.13 1.19 -17.90
C GLU A 340 -2.73 0.72 -17.51
N ALA A 341 -1.92 1.60 -16.92
CA ALA A 341 -0.57 1.28 -16.46
C ALA A 341 -0.54 0.34 -15.25
N LEU A 342 -1.56 0.43 -14.41
CA LEU A 342 -1.68 -0.31 -13.14
C LEU A 342 -3.05 -1.02 -13.02
N PRO A 343 -3.38 -2.00 -13.88
CA PRO A 343 -4.71 -2.63 -13.93
C PRO A 343 -5.09 -3.39 -12.65
N TRP A 344 -4.12 -3.75 -11.80
CA TRP A 344 -4.33 -4.35 -10.48
C TRP A 344 -4.48 -3.34 -9.36
N LEU A 345 -4.27 -2.04 -9.61
CA LEU A 345 -4.59 -0.98 -8.65
C LEU A 345 -6.11 -0.87 -8.52
N LYS A 346 -6.64 -1.21 -7.34
CA LYS A 346 -8.07 -1.37 -7.09
C LYS A 346 -8.60 -0.48 -5.96
N MET A 347 -7.70 0.24 -5.27
CA MET A 347 -8.07 1.16 -4.20
C MET A 347 -7.00 2.24 -4.04
N VAL A 348 -7.44 3.47 -3.85
CA VAL A 348 -6.56 4.59 -3.47
C VAL A 348 -7.26 5.37 -2.35
N ASN A 349 -6.61 5.47 -1.19
CA ASN A 349 -7.13 6.20 -0.05
C ASN A 349 -6.33 7.48 0.18
N TRP A 350 -6.99 8.62 0.07
CA TRP A 350 -6.39 9.91 0.38
C TRP A 350 -6.31 10.11 1.89
N PHE A 351 -5.16 10.62 2.37
CA PHE A 351 -4.93 10.90 3.79
C PHE A 351 -5.28 12.36 4.08
N GLU A 352 -6.43 12.59 4.74
CA GLU A 352 -7.05 13.91 4.96
C GLU A 352 -6.86 14.36 6.42
N TRP A 353 -5.60 14.44 6.87
CA TRP A 353 -5.25 14.76 8.25
C TRP A 353 -4.44 16.05 8.35
N ARG A 354 -4.52 16.68 9.52
CA ARG A 354 -3.59 17.71 9.96
C ARG A 354 -3.07 17.34 11.34
N LYS A 355 -1.79 16.98 11.45
CA LYS A 355 -1.23 16.45 12.69
C LYS A 355 0.23 16.83 12.88
N ASP A 356 0.73 16.71 14.13
CA ASP A 356 2.15 16.80 14.43
C ASP A 356 2.88 15.57 13.84
N GLU A 357 3.91 15.85 13.03
CA GLU A 357 4.86 14.84 12.51
C GLU A 357 6.25 15.15 13.05
N ARG A 358 6.78 14.25 13.85
CA ARG A 358 8.10 14.40 14.44
C ARG A 358 9.20 14.47 13.39
N GLU A 359 9.03 13.69 12.34
CA GLU A 359 9.92 13.56 11.20
C GLU A 359 10.04 14.88 10.42
N ALA A 360 8.97 15.65 10.38
CA ALA A 360 8.93 16.99 9.75
C ALA A 360 9.17 18.14 10.75
N GLY A 361 9.29 17.82 12.03
CA GLY A 361 9.56 18.81 13.10
C GLY A 361 8.40 19.72 13.45
N GLY A 362 7.17 19.39 13.07
CA GLY A 362 5.98 20.21 13.37
C GLY A 362 4.69 19.70 12.76
N VAL A 363 3.70 20.59 12.74
CA VAL A 363 2.39 20.26 12.16
C VAL A 363 2.49 20.16 10.65
N VAL A 364 2.09 19.02 10.10
CA VAL A 364 1.92 18.79 8.67
C VAL A 364 0.45 18.82 8.31
N ASP A 365 0.14 19.48 7.21
CA ASP A 365 -1.20 19.54 6.63
C ASP A 365 -1.24 18.63 5.36
N TRP A 366 -1.86 17.48 5.51
CA TRP A 366 -2.02 16.48 4.43
C TRP A 366 -3.33 16.66 3.66
N THR A 367 -4.21 17.58 4.11
CA THR A 367 -5.59 17.69 3.61
C THR A 367 -5.64 18.21 2.17
N ALA A 368 -6.66 17.79 1.42
CA ALA A 368 -6.94 18.30 0.07
C ALA A 368 -8.30 19.02 -0.03
N THR A 369 -9.17 18.93 0.99
CA THR A 369 -10.53 19.46 0.90
C THR A 369 -10.85 20.60 1.87
N THR A 370 -9.92 20.99 2.74
CA THR A 370 -10.15 21.97 3.83
C THR A 370 -10.33 23.40 3.34
N THR A 371 -9.63 23.81 2.27
CA THR A 371 -9.82 25.15 1.67
C THR A 371 -10.57 25.06 0.34
N THR A 372 -11.28 26.13 -0.03
CA THR A 372 -12.03 26.14 -1.31
C THR A 372 -11.12 25.98 -2.54
N SER A 373 -9.92 26.59 -2.50
CA SER A 373 -8.98 26.50 -3.61
C SER A 373 -8.44 25.08 -3.79
N LEU A 374 -7.98 24.44 -2.71
CA LEU A 374 -7.50 23.06 -2.74
C LEU A 374 -8.61 22.12 -3.20
N ARG A 375 -9.76 22.18 -2.54
CA ARG A 375 -10.91 21.32 -2.85
C ARG A 375 -11.32 21.42 -4.31
N THR A 376 -11.44 22.64 -4.84
CA THR A 376 -11.84 22.83 -6.25
C THR A 376 -10.84 22.21 -7.21
N ALA A 377 -9.54 22.36 -6.93
CA ALA A 377 -8.48 21.77 -7.75
C ALA A 377 -8.43 20.24 -7.60
N PHE A 378 -8.54 19.73 -6.38
CA PHE A 378 -8.52 18.31 -6.08
C PHE A 378 -9.69 17.58 -6.75
N VAL A 379 -10.93 18.05 -6.55
CA VAL A 379 -12.13 17.45 -7.16
C VAL A 379 -12.05 17.47 -8.68
N ALA A 380 -11.50 18.54 -9.27
CA ALA A 380 -11.32 18.63 -10.73
C ALA A 380 -10.25 17.68 -11.29
N ALA A 381 -9.33 17.19 -10.44
CA ALA A 381 -8.27 16.27 -10.83
C ALA A 381 -8.68 14.78 -10.71
N LEU A 382 -9.80 14.47 -10.05
CA LEU A 382 -10.26 13.09 -9.87
C LEU A 382 -10.73 12.50 -11.20
N PRO A 383 -10.16 11.39 -11.68
CA PRO A 383 -10.49 10.82 -12.98
C PRO A 383 -11.72 9.92 -12.95
N ASP A 384 -12.29 9.68 -14.14
CA ASP A 384 -13.47 8.82 -14.32
C ASP A 384 -13.24 7.33 -14.01
N TRP A 385 -11.98 6.90 -13.83
CA TRP A 385 -11.69 5.53 -13.45
C TRP A 385 -11.80 5.25 -11.94
N LEU A 386 -12.03 6.28 -11.13
CA LEU A 386 -12.34 6.11 -9.72
C LEU A 386 -13.82 5.78 -9.52
N ASP A 387 -14.06 4.74 -8.73
CA ASP A 387 -15.39 4.33 -8.31
C ASP A 387 -15.67 4.81 -6.87
N TYR A 388 -16.91 5.24 -6.64
CA TYR A 388 -17.40 5.77 -5.38
C TYR A 388 -18.51 4.89 -4.81
N ALA A 389 -18.89 5.10 -3.55
CA ALA A 389 -20.05 4.42 -2.99
C ALA A 389 -21.33 4.79 -3.76
N PRO A 390 -22.26 3.85 -3.93
CA PRO A 390 -23.51 4.12 -4.63
C PRO A 390 -24.31 5.21 -3.93
N GLY A 391 -24.88 6.13 -4.71
CA GLY A 391 -25.71 7.23 -4.23
C GLY A 391 -27.11 6.80 -3.78
#